data_e1d3cd45a9f9c9057e4dc629b0e73962
#
_entry.id   e1d3cd45a9f9c9057e4dc629b0e73962
#
_cell.length_a   1.000
_cell.length_b   1.000
_cell.length_c   1.000
_cell.angle_alpha   90.00
_cell.angle_beta   90.00
_cell.angle_gamma   90.00
#
_symmetry.space_group_name_H-M   'P 1'
#
loop_
_entity.id
_entity.type
_entity.pdbx_description
1 polymer ?
#
loop_
_entity_poly.entity_id
_entity_poly.type
_entity_poly.pdbx_seq_one_letter_code
_entity_poly.pdbx_strand_id
1 'polypeptide(L)'
;MQYDFDTVRDRRGTYCTQWDYIQDRFGVPGILPFSISDTDFLSPQPIVDAVCRVAQSGLYGYTRWNHHDFKGAVASWYERRYGAHVDEDWIVYSPSVMYSVSILVRLTAESGEGVLTLSPMYDSFPGAIEGNGRRMVSSSLIREDGQAHYQLDMDDLSNKARSCSAFLLCSPHNPTGRMWTEDELLSIADICSANNLYLIADEIHADIQLTERRNRSAISLGDRWDKVAVASSASKIFNTPALGGSYVIIPDAQLRNEFLQITRHTDYLNSPTLPGLYATMVGYGECDDYADQLSAYIQGNRALIAQWLKENEPKIQMVDAEATYLAWLDVRDLGYSSAVLQDALVHIGGVGIMAGETYGADGLGYLRMCIGCPRSKVEEGLKRMGKALHYLEENNHVCQ
;
A
#
# COMPACT_ATOMS: atom_id res chain seq x y z
N MET A 1 0.32 -2.46 25.67
CA MET A 1 -1.15 -2.74 25.78
C MET A 1 -1.46 -3.95 24.91
N GLN A 2 -2.47 -4.79 25.23
CA GLN A 2 -2.88 -5.86 24.33
C GLN A 2 -4.09 -5.39 23.52
N TYR A 3 -4.03 -5.55 22.20
CA TYR A 3 -5.08 -5.12 21.28
C TYR A 3 -5.94 -6.30 20.82
N ASP A 4 -7.22 -6.05 20.61
CA ASP A 4 -8.19 -7.05 20.16
C ASP A 4 -8.34 -6.99 18.63
N PHE A 5 -7.77 -7.98 17.96
CA PHE A 5 -7.90 -8.18 16.52
C PHE A 5 -8.88 -9.31 16.14
N ASP A 6 -9.43 -10.05 17.10
CA ASP A 6 -10.32 -11.19 16.83
C ASP A 6 -11.80 -10.80 16.78
N THR A 7 -12.20 -9.73 17.44
CA THR A 7 -13.61 -9.30 17.43
C THR A 7 -14.02 -8.77 16.06
N VAL A 8 -15.01 -9.43 15.46
CA VAL A 8 -15.61 -8.97 14.20
C VAL A 8 -16.38 -7.68 14.45
N ARG A 9 -16.05 -6.64 13.68
CA ARG A 9 -16.73 -5.34 13.73
C ARG A 9 -17.60 -5.18 12.48
N ASP A 10 -18.87 -4.81 12.69
CA ASP A 10 -19.76 -4.48 11.60
C ASP A 10 -19.45 -3.05 11.11
N ARG A 11 -18.97 -2.94 9.88
CA ARG A 11 -18.64 -1.66 9.25
C ARG A 11 -19.73 -1.18 8.28
N ARG A 12 -20.85 -1.87 8.21
CA ARG A 12 -22.00 -1.45 7.38
C ARG A 12 -22.67 -0.22 8.02
N GLY A 13 -23.11 0.70 7.16
CA GLY A 13 -23.70 1.95 7.60
C GLY A 13 -22.69 3.00 8.08
N THR A 14 -21.39 2.80 7.79
CA THR A 14 -20.31 3.74 8.13
C THR A 14 -19.74 4.46 6.91
N TYR A 15 -20.38 4.35 5.76
CA TYR A 15 -19.87 4.80 4.46
C TYR A 15 -18.56 4.12 4.05
N CYS A 16 -18.34 2.91 4.54
CA CYS A 16 -17.14 2.14 4.26
C CYS A 16 -17.12 1.67 2.80
N THR A 17 -16.11 2.07 2.04
CA THR A 17 -15.95 1.70 0.63
C THR A 17 -15.97 0.19 0.42
N GLN A 18 -15.38 -0.57 1.33
CA GLN A 18 -15.29 -2.02 1.23
C GLN A 18 -16.62 -2.73 1.54
N TRP A 19 -17.41 -2.21 2.50
CA TRP A 19 -18.63 -2.86 2.97
C TRP A 19 -19.91 -2.27 2.38
N ASP A 20 -20.05 -0.95 2.39
CA ASP A 20 -21.29 -0.29 1.95
C ASP A 20 -21.37 -0.15 0.43
N TYR A 21 -20.22 -0.04 -0.24
CA TYR A 21 -20.10 0.19 -1.69
C TYR A 21 -19.49 -1.00 -2.44
N ILE A 22 -19.57 -2.21 -1.87
CA ILE A 22 -19.04 -3.43 -2.50
C ILE A 22 -19.68 -3.71 -3.86
N GLN A 23 -20.95 -3.34 -4.03
CA GLN A 23 -21.70 -3.49 -5.27
C GLN A 23 -21.10 -2.69 -6.43
N ASP A 24 -20.55 -1.50 -6.17
CA ASP A 24 -19.95 -0.67 -7.23
C ASP A 24 -18.75 -1.38 -7.90
N ARG A 25 -18.09 -2.24 -7.15
CA ARG A 25 -16.90 -2.97 -7.60
C ARG A 25 -17.22 -4.35 -8.20
N PHE A 26 -18.16 -5.07 -7.63
CA PHE A 26 -18.44 -6.47 -8.00
C PHE A 26 -19.84 -6.68 -8.60
N GLY A 27 -20.63 -5.63 -8.75
CA GLY A 27 -21.98 -5.72 -9.32
C GLY A 27 -23.05 -6.33 -8.40
N VAL A 28 -22.64 -6.91 -7.26
CA VAL A 28 -23.51 -7.66 -6.34
C VAL A 28 -23.35 -7.11 -4.92
N PRO A 29 -24.48 -6.80 -4.22
CA PRO A 29 -24.43 -6.36 -2.84
C PRO A 29 -24.23 -7.53 -1.86
N GLY A 30 -23.74 -7.23 -0.65
CA GLY A 30 -23.75 -8.15 0.49
C GLY A 30 -22.77 -9.32 0.43
N ILE A 31 -21.88 -9.36 -0.53
CA ILE A 31 -20.79 -10.34 -0.56
C ILE A 31 -19.73 -9.99 0.49
N LEU A 32 -18.96 -11.00 0.96
CA LEU A 32 -17.92 -10.82 1.96
C LEU A 32 -16.69 -10.15 1.33
N PRO A 33 -16.28 -8.93 1.77
CA PRO A 33 -15.27 -8.15 1.06
C PRO A 33 -13.84 -8.45 1.51
N PHE A 34 -12.92 -8.54 0.53
CA PHE A 34 -11.46 -8.60 0.71
C PHE A 34 -10.71 -7.71 -0.31
N SER A 35 -11.37 -6.65 -0.78
CA SER A 35 -10.91 -5.90 -1.96
C SER A 35 -10.05 -4.68 -1.65
N ILE A 36 -10.39 -3.91 -0.63
CA ILE A 36 -9.75 -2.62 -0.33
C ILE A 36 -8.59 -2.82 0.66
N SER A 37 -7.51 -2.07 0.48
CA SER A 37 -6.37 -2.06 1.39
C SER A 37 -6.62 -1.14 2.60
N ASP A 38 -7.60 -1.50 3.42
CA ASP A 38 -7.81 -1.01 4.78
C ASP A 38 -8.04 -2.20 5.72
N THR A 39 -8.13 -1.97 7.03
CA THR A 39 -8.33 -3.06 7.98
C THR A 39 -9.72 -3.01 8.62
N ASP A 40 -10.21 -4.16 9.11
CA ASP A 40 -11.45 -4.23 9.89
C ASP A 40 -11.19 -4.10 11.41
N PHE A 41 -10.01 -3.60 11.79
CA PHE A 41 -9.62 -3.41 13.19
C PHE A 41 -9.91 -1.99 13.66
N LEU A 42 -10.09 -1.85 14.97
CA LEU A 42 -10.14 -0.53 15.59
C LEU A 42 -8.77 0.13 15.57
N SER A 43 -8.74 1.43 15.38
CA SER A 43 -7.55 2.23 15.66
C SER A 43 -7.15 2.09 17.13
N PRO A 44 -5.86 2.22 17.49
CA PRO A 44 -5.42 2.14 18.88
C PRO A 44 -6.08 3.20 19.76
N GLN A 45 -6.39 2.82 21.00
CA GLN A 45 -7.16 3.68 21.93
C GLN A 45 -6.56 5.07 22.12
N PRO A 46 -5.23 5.27 22.22
CA PRO A 46 -4.65 6.63 22.32
C PRO A 46 -5.05 7.54 21.14
N ILE A 47 -5.12 7.01 19.92
CA ILE A 47 -5.59 7.77 18.74
C ILE A 47 -7.08 8.10 18.89
N VAL A 48 -7.91 7.12 19.25
CA VAL A 48 -9.36 7.33 19.46
C VAL A 48 -9.60 8.43 20.50
N ASP A 49 -8.90 8.38 21.64
CA ASP A 49 -9.01 9.37 22.69
C ASP A 49 -8.58 10.78 22.24
N ALA A 50 -7.51 10.86 21.44
CA ALA A 50 -7.05 12.13 20.88
C ALA A 50 -8.08 12.74 19.92
N VAL A 51 -8.65 11.94 19.03
CA VAL A 51 -9.70 12.37 18.10
C VAL A 51 -10.97 12.79 18.86
N CYS A 52 -11.36 12.04 19.90
CA CYS A 52 -12.49 12.40 20.75
C CYS A 52 -12.26 13.73 21.46
N ARG A 53 -11.06 14.00 22.01
CA ARG A 53 -10.72 15.30 22.60
C ARG A 53 -10.87 16.44 21.60
N VAL A 54 -10.40 16.24 20.36
CA VAL A 54 -10.58 17.23 19.27
C VAL A 54 -12.06 17.48 19.03
N ALA A 55 -12.86 16.43 18.89
CA ALA A 55 -14.30 16.55 18.63
C ALA A 55 -15.03 17.26 19.78
N GLN A 56 -14.70 16.93 21.03
CA GLN A 56 -15.31 17.52 22.23
C GLN A 56 -14.91 18.98 22.46
N SER A 57 -13.76 19.43 21.93
CA SER A 57 -13.32 20.81 22.10
C SER A 57 -14.24 21.83 21.42
N GLY A 58 -14.91 21.43 20.34
CA GLY A 58 -15.72 22.34 19.52
C GLY A 58 -14.91 23.43 18.78
N LEU A 59 -13.56 23.35 18.80
CA LEU A 59 -12.66 24.37 18.23
C LEU A 59 -12.05 23.83 16.91
N TYR A 60 -12.65 24.17 15.79
CA TYR A 60 -12.28 23.68 14.45
C TYR A 60 -11.76 24.78 13.55
N GLY A 61 -11.01 25.75 14.11
CA GLY A 61 -10.35 26.81 13.35
C GLY A 61 -9.20 26.30 12.48
N TYR A 62 -8.60 27.20 11.67
CA TYR A 62 -7.46 26.85 10.86
C TYR A 62 -6.29 26.30 11.69
N THR A 63 -5.68 25.20 11.22
CA THR A 63 -4.55 24.56 11.89
C THR A 63 -3.29 24.64 11.01
N ARG A 64 -2.15 24.30 11.62
CA ARG A 64 -0.85 24.21 10.94
C ARG A 64 -0.24 22.85 11.22
N TRP A 65 0.53 22.35 10.28
CA TRP A 65 1.35 21.15 10.40
C TRP A 65 2.83 21.47 10.64
N ASN A 66 3.29 22.66 10.23
CA ASN A 66 4.71 23.06 10.30
C ASN A 66 5.10 23.46 11.73
N HIS A 67 5.20 22.45 12.59
CA HIS A 67 5.65 22.57 13.98
C HIS A 67 6.35 21.26 14.40
N HIS A 68 7.17 21.36 15.44
CA HIS A 68 7.98 20.25 15.95
C HIS A 68 7.16 19.02 16.30
N ASP A 69 6.01 19.17 16.96
CA ASP A 69 5.21 18.01 17.42
C ASP A 69 4.84 17.07 16.25
N PHE A 70 4.42 17.61 15.10
CA PHE A 70 4.10 16.80 13.93
C PHE A 70 5.35 16.28 13.23
N LYS A 71 6.30 17.20 12.91
CA LYS A 71 7.50 16.85 12.15
C LYS A 71 8.43 15.95 12.95
N GLY A 72 8.60 16.24 14.25
CA GLY A 72 9.40 15.43 15.16
C GLY A 72 8.79 14.05 15.41
N ALA A 73 7.45 13.90 15.44
CA ALA A 73 6.82 12.58 15.50
C ALA A 73 7.17 11.73 14.29
N VAL A 74 7.09 12.30 13.07
CA VAL A 74 7.46 11.61 11.83
C VAL A 74 8.96 11.27 11.82
N ALA A 75 9.84 12.23 12.10
CA ALA A 75 11.29 12.03 12.11
C ALA A 75 11.70 10.94 13.12
N SER A 76 11.16 11.02 14.34
CA SER A 76 11.42 10.04 15.40
C SER A 76 10.91 8.63 15.03
N TRP A 77 9.78 8.53 14.32
CA TRP A 77 9.26 7.25 13.82
C TRP A 77 10.22 6.61 12.81
N TYR A 78 10.72 7.38 11.84
CA TYR A 78 11.68 6.91 10.84
C TYR A 78 12.98 6.42 11.49
N GLU A 79 13.51 7.15 12.46
CA GLU A 79 14.69 6.73 13.20
C GLU A 79 14.48 5.42 13.94
N ARG A 80 13.36 5.31 14.71
CA ARG A 80 13.08 4.10 15.51
C ARG A 80 12.73 2.88 14.67
N ARG A 81 11.90 3.06 13.64
CA ARG A 81 11.33 1.93 12.88
C ARG A 81 12.20 1.50 11.71
N TYR A 82 12.89 2.43 11.07
CA TYR A 82 13.66 2.15 9.85
C TYR A 82 15.17 2.43 10.01
N GLY A 83 15.60 3.05 11.10
CA GLY A 83 16.98 3.49 11.30
C GLY A 83 17.37 4.57 10.29
N ALA A 84 16.41 5.37 9.84
CA ALA A 84 16.59 6.39 8.82
C ALA A 84 16.52 7.79 9.45
N HIS A 85 17.58 8.57 9.28
CA HIS A 85 17.59 9.97 9.69
C HIS A 85 16.71 10.81 8.75
N VAL A 86 15.82 11.61 9.33
CA VAL A 86 14.96 12.55 8.60
C VAL A 86 15.05 13.92 9.29
N ASP A 87 15.54 14.93 8.56
CA ASP A 87 15.49 16.31 9.03
C ASP A 87 14.03 16.79 9.02
N GLU A 88 13.59 17.41 10.10
CA GLU A 88 12.25 17.97 10.21
C GLU A 88 11.92 18.96 9.08
N ASP A 89 12.92 19.68 8.55
CA ASP A 89 12.73 20.62 7.46
C ASP A 89 12.47 19.95 6.09
N TRP A 90 12.71 18.65 5.97
CA TRP A 90 12.36 17.88 4.78
C TRP A 90 10.89 17.48 4.75
N ILE A 91 10.19 17.52 5.90
CA ILE A 91 8.83 17.02 6.04
C ILE A 91 7.82 18.09 5.64
N VAL A 92 6.90 17.73 4.74
CA VAL A 92 5.79 18.56 4.29
C VAL A 92 4.48 17.75 4.42
N TYR A 93 3.47 18.36 5.03
CA TYR A 93 2.13 17.77 5.08
C TYR A 93 1.51 17.65 3.68
N SER A 94 0.75 16.60 3.48
CA SER A 94 -0.07 16.37 2.29
C SER A 94 -1.43 15.76 2.69
N PRO A 95 -2.51 16.04 1.95
CA PRO A 95 -3.83 15.50 2.27
C PRO A 95 -3.93 13.98 2.07
N SER A 96 -3.19 13.43 1.09
CA SER A 96 -3.10 11.99 0.86
C SER A 96 -1.80 11.62 0.14
N VAL A 97 -1.38 10.35 0.27
CA VAL A 97 -0.19 9.83 -0.42
C VAL A 97 -0.35 9.93 -1.94
N MET A 98 -1.51 9.58 -2.50
CA MET A 98 -1.72 9.65 -3.96
C MET A 98 -1.74 11.07 -4.50
N TYR A 99 -2.21 12.05 -3.71
CA TYR A 99 -2.04 13.45 -4.06
C TYR A 99 -0.56 13.84 -4.11
N SER A 100 0.22 13.40 -3.12
CA SER A 100 1.68 13.63 -3.10
C SER A 100 2.37 13.03 -4.32
N VAL A 101 2.08 11.77 -4.63
CA VAL A 101 2.62 11.08 -5.81
C VAL A 101 2.27 11.82 -7.09
N SER A 102 1.01 12.25 -7.24
CA SER A 102 0.54 13.02 -8.40
C SER A 102 1.31 14.34 -8.59
N ILE A 103 1.54 15.09 -7.49
CA ILE A 103 2.33 16.32 -7.53
C ILE A 103 3.80 16.03 -7.85
N LEU A 104 4.40 15.05 -7.20
CA LEU A 104 5.81 14.68 -7.44
C LEU A 104 6.02 14.24 -8.90
N VAL A 105 5.13 13.42 -9.46
CA VAL A 105 5.17 13.05 -10.89
C VAL A 105 5.13 14.27 -11.80
N ARG A 106 4.30 15.28 -11.49
CA ARG A 106 4.25 16.53 -12.27
C ARG A 106 5.50 17.39 -12.17
N LEU A 107 6.16 17.38 -11.02
CA LEU A 107 7.35 18.19 -10.74
C LEU A 107 8.65 17.53 -11.25
N THR A 108 8.68 16.21 -11.36
CA THR A 108 9.90 15.46 -11.68
C THR A 108 9.97 14.93 -13.11
N ALA A 109 8.87 15.04 -13.86
CA ALA A 109 8.80 14.71 -15.27
C ALA A 109 7.95 15.74 -16.03
N GLU A 110 8.38 16.15 -17.21
CA GLU A 110 7.61 17.02 -18.08
C GLU A 110 6.48 16.26 -18.80
N SER A 111 5.53 16.99 -19.39
CA SER A 111 4.43 16.39 -20.17
C SER A 111 4.98 15.54 -21.33
N GLY A 112 4.53 14.29 -21.44
CA GLY A 112 5.00 13.31 -22.43
C GLY A 112 6.24 12.54 -22.04
N GLU A 113 6.99 12.94 -21.01
CA GLU A 113 8.14 12.19 -20.52
C GLU A 113 7.75 10.89 -19.82
N GLY A 114 8.70 9.97 -19.73
CA GLY A 114 8.54 8.66 -19.11
C GLY A 114 8.63 8.72 -17.59
N VAL A 115 7.73 8.02 -16.92
CA VAL A 115 7.86 7.67 -15.49
C VAL A 115 7.94 6.15 -15.40
N LEU A 116 9.08 5.66 -14.89
CA LEU A 116 9.34 4.24 -14.67
C LEU A 116 8.58 3.75 -13.46
N THR A 117 8.04 2.54 -13.49
CA THR A 117 7.47 1.84 -12.33
C THR A 117 7.64 0.33 -12.49
N LEU A 118 7.32 -0.45 -11.46
CA LEU A 118 7.35 -1.92 -11.48
C LEU A 118 5.97 -2.48 -11.80
N SER A 119 5.92 -3.66 -12.42
CA SER A 119 4.66 -4.38 -12.68
C SER A 119 4.76 -5.83 -12.14
N PRO A 120 3.70 -6.41 -11.52
CA PRO A 120 2.40 -5.76 -11.24
C PRO A 120 2.57 -4.53 -10.33
N MET A 121 1.61 -3.59 -10.34
CA MET A 121 1.74 -2.32 -9.63
C MET A 121 0.46 -1.97 -8.86
N TYR A 122 0.55 -1.01 -7.93
CA TYR A 122 -0.65 -0.44 -7.31
C TYR A 122 -1.56 0.18 -8.38
N ASP A 123 -2.85 -0.17 -8.35
CA ASP A 123 -3.86 0.15 -9.37
C ASP A 123 -4.08 1.64 -9.62
N SER A 124 -3.65 2.50 -8.72
CA SER A 124 -3.76 3.97 -8.89
C SER A 124 -2.51 4.61 -9.54
N PHE A 125 -1.41 3.88 -9.72
CA PHE A 125 -0.20 4.44 -10.35
C PHE A 125 -0.40 4.84 -11.81
N PRO A 126 -1.09 4.05 -12.66
CA PRO A 126 -1.41 4.48 -14.02
C PRO A 126 -2.14 5.82 -14.04
N GLY A 127 -3.16 5.98 -13.18
CA GLY A 127 -3.90 7.24 -13.05
C GLY A 127 -3.03 8.41 -12.59
N ALA A 128 -2.10 8.18 -11.66
CA ALA A 128 -1.18 9.22 -11.18
C ALA A 128 -0.14 9.63 -12.25
N ILE A 129 0.24 8.74 -13.14
CA ILE A 129 1.21 8.99 -14.22
C ILE A 129 0.50 9.55 -15.46
N GLU A 130 -0.39 8.77 -16.06
CA GLU A 130 -1.03 9.08 -17.35
C GLU A 130 -2.08 10.18 -17.20
N GLY A 131 -2.83 10.19 -16.07
CA GLY A 131 -3.75 11.27 -15.76
C GLY A 131 -3.10 12.63 -15.60
N ASN A 132 -1.79 12.68 -15.37
CA ASN A 132 -0.98 13.90 -15.38
C ASN A 132 -0.26 14.15 -16.71
N GLY A 133 -0.57 13.41 -17.78
CA GLY A 133 0.01 13.57 -19.11
C GLY A 133 1.46 13.05 -19.24
N ARG A 134 1.90 12.17 -18.35
CA ARG A 134 3.20 11.48 -18.44
C ARG A 134 3.01 10.10 -19.05
N ARG A 135 4.06 9.56 -19.65
CA ARG A 135 4.03 8.21 -20.24
C ARG A 135 4.46 7.20 -19.18
N MET A 136 3.58 6.24 -18.87
CA MET A 136 3.95 5.13 -18.01
C MET A 136 4.93 4.18 -18.73
N VAL A 137 6.02 3.84 -18.06
CA VAL A 137 7.00 2.82 -18.47
C VAL A 137 7.10 1.81 -17.34
N SER A 138 6.72 0.56 -17.58
CA SER A 138 6.76 -0.47 -16.54
C SER A 138 7.83 -1.51 -16.79
N SER A 139 8.55 -1.90 -15.74
CA SER A 139 9.44 -3.05 -15.72
C SER A 139 8.78 -4.18 -14.97
N SER A 140 8.70 -5.36 -15.61
CA SER A 140 8.06 -6.54 -15.01
C SER A 140 8.96 -7.13 -13.93
N LEU A 141 8.38 -7.40 -12.77
CA LEU A 141 9.04 -8.19 -11.74
C LEU A 141 9.11 -9.65 -12.18
N ILE A 142 10.23 -10.29 -11.90
CA ILE A 142 10.47 -11.69 -12.27
C ILE A 142 10.14 -12.58 -11.07
N ARG A 143 9.39 -13.66 -11.32
CA ARG A 143 9.21 -14.76 -10.38
C ARG A 143 9.18 -16.06 -11.14
N GLU A 144 10.25 -16.83 -11.02
CA GLU A 144 10.33 -18.17 -11.60
C GLU A 144 9.55 -19.18 -10.72
N ASP A 145 9.12 -20.27 -11.33
CA ASP A 145 8.41 -21.33 -10.63
C ASP A 145 9.27 -21.90 -9.48
N GLY A 146 8.66 -21.96 -8.30
CA GLY A 146 9.34 -22.40 -7.08
C GLY A 146 10.11 -21.31 -6.32
N GLN A 147 10.22 -20.09 -6.86
CA GLN A 147 10.78 -18.98 -6.10
C GLN A 147 9.76 -18.41 -5.11
N ALA A 148 10.25 -18.11 -3.90
CA ALA A 148 9.43 -17.56 -2.83
C ALA A 148 8.98 -16.12 -3.14
N HIS A 149 9.88 -15.29 -3.68
CA HIS A 149 9.69 -13.86 -3.86
C HIS A 149 9.91 -13.43 -5.31
N TYR A 150 9.26 -12.33 -5.67
CA TYR A 150 9.58 -11.58 -6.88
C TYR A 150 10.96 -10.93 -6.81
N GLN A 151 11.60 -10.79 -7.95
CA GLN A 151 12.92 -10.15 -8.12
C GLN A 151 12.81 -8.99 -9.13
N LEU A 152 13.74 -8.04 -9.02
CA LEU A 152 13.92 -6.97 -9.98
C LEU A 152 14.63 -7.51 -11.24
N ASP A 153 14.13 -7.18 -12.41
CA ASP A 153 14.87 -7.33 -13.67
C ASP A 153 15.78 -6.11 -13.86
N MET A 154 17.02 -6.21 -13.39
CA MET A 154 17.96 -5.09 -13.37
C MET A 154 18.35 -4.64 -14.77
N ASP A 155 18.40 -5.56 -15.75
CA ASP A 155 18.71 -5.24 -17.13
C ASP A 155 17.56 -4.48 -17.79
N ASP A 156 16.33 -4.94 -17.61
CA ASP A 156 15.13 -4.27 -18.11
C ASP A 156 14.93 -2.90 -17.46
N LEU A 157 15.12 -2.80 -16.14
CA LEU A 157 15.09 -1.53 -15.40
C LEU A 157 16.09 -0.53 -15.97
N SER A 158 17.37 -0.94 -16.12
CA SER A 158 18.43 -0.09 -16.66
C SER A 158 18.14 0.38 -18.08
N ASN A 159 17.59 -0.49 -18.91
CA ASN A 159 17.25 -0.15 -20.29
C ASN A 159 16.08 0.85 -20.35
N LYS A 160 15.03 0.62 -19.58
CA LYS A 160 13.83 1.46 -19.57
C LYS A 160 14.07 2.83 -18.90
N ALA A 161 14.94 2.88 -17.90
CA ALA A 161 15.35 4.12 -17.22
C ALA A 161 15.85 5.20 -18.17
N ARG A 162 16.54 4.82 -19.26
CA ARG A 162 17.10 5.75 -20.25
C ARG A 162 16.07 6.65 -20.94
N SER A 163 14.80 6.27 -20.90
CA SER A 163 13.69 6.99 -21.55
C SER A 163 12.74 7.64 -20.54
N CYS A 164 13.18 7.77 -19.28
CA CYS A 164 12.36 8.27 -18.19
C CYS A 164 13.04 9.43 -17.48
N SER A 165 12.25 10.25 -16.76
CA SER A 165 12.69 11.36 -15.92
C SER A 165 12.49 11.10 -14.44
N ALA A 166 11.61 10.14 -14.09
CA ALA A 166 11.36 9.73 -12.73
C ALA A 166 11.15 8.21 -12.63
N PHE A 167 11.39 7.67 -11.43
CA PHE A 167 11.03 6.30 -11.06
C PHE A 167 10.07 6.34 -9.87
N LEU A 168 8.82 5.88 -10.07
CA LEU A 168 7.82 5.71 -9.03
C LEU A 168 7.89 4.29 -8.46
N LEU A 169 8.45 4.17 -7.26
CA LEU A 169 8.68 2.90 -6.55
C LEU A 169 7.68 2.73 -5.42
N CYS A 170 6.97 1.59 -5.36
CA CYS A 170 6.22 1.15 -4.18
C CYS A 170 7.14 0.34 -3.25
N SER A 171 7.33 0.78 -2.00
CA SER A 171 8.29 0.19 -1.07
C SER A 171 7.79 0.24 0.40
N PRO A 172 7.28 -0.85 0.97
CA PRO A 172 7.07 -2.20 0.40
C PRO A 172 6.07 -2.26 -0.73
N HIS A 173 6.21 -3.29 -1.55
CA HIS A 173 5.53 -3.38 -2.84
C HIS A 173 4.11 -3.94 -2.73
N ASN A 174 3.13 -3.24 -3.26
CA ASN A 174 1.75 -3.70 -3.47
C ASN A 174 1.56 -4.01 -4.97
N PRO A 175 1.16 -5.24 -5.39
CA PRO A 175 0.46 -6.24 -4.56
C PRO A 175 1.33 -7.35 -3.96
N THR A 176 2.61 -7.47 -4.31
CA THR A 176 3.43 -8.66 -4.05
C THR A 176 3.88 -8.81 -2.60
N GLY A 177 3.84 -7.74 -1.80
CA GLY A 177 4.34 -7.73 -0.44
C GLY A 177 5.86 -7.78 -0.30
N ARG A 178 6.62 -7.54 -1.39
CA ARG A 178 8.08 -7.47 -1.35
C ARG A 178 8.54 -6.25 -0.54
N MET A 179 9.53 -6.47 0.28
CA MET A 179 10.30 -5.44 0.99
C MET A 179 11.71 -5.44 0.39
N TRP A 180 12.06 -4.38 -0.32
CA TRP A 180 13.34 -4.30 -1.05
C TRP A 180 14.51 -4.36 -0.06
N THR A 181 15.55 -5.11 -0.43
CA THR A 181 16.79 -5.16 0.35
C THR A 181 17.59 -3.88 0.18
N GLU A 182 18.56 -3.67 1.06
CA GLU A 182 19.47 -2.53 0.94
C GLU A 182 20.23 -2.55 -0.38
N ASP A 183 20.73 -3.72 -0.80
CA ASP A 183 21.45 -3.88 -2.08
C ASP A 183 20.55 -3.61 -3.29
N GLU A 184 19.27 -4.03 -3.26
CA GLU A 184 18.30 -3.71 -4.30
C GLU A 184 18.02 -2.19 -4.36
N LEU A 185 17.85 -1.53 -3.22
CA LEU A 185 17.64 -0.08 -3.16
C LEU A 185 18.88 0.70 -3.63
N LEU A 186 20.09 0.27 -3.26
CA LEU A 186 21.33 0.86 -3.77
C LEU A 186 21.47 0.69 -5.28
N SER A 187 21.11 -0.48 -5.81
CA SER A 187 21.11 -0.73 -7.26
C SER A 187 20.09 0.16 -7.99
N ILE A 188 18.91 0.38 -7.40
CA ILE A 188 17.93 1.34 -7.92
C ILE A 188 18.50 2.76 -7.90
N ALA A 189 19.17 3.17 -6.81
CA ALA A 189 19.80 4.49 -6.71
C ALA A 189 20.89 4.68 -7.79
N ASP A 190 21.67 3.64 -8.09
CA ASP A 190 22.67 3.65 -9.16
C ASP A 190 22.03 3.85 -10.54
N ILE A 191 20.93 3.16 -10.83
CA ILE A 191 20.16 3.34 -12.06
C ILE A 191 19.62 4.77 -12.15
N CYS A 192 19.04 5.28 -11.04
CA CYS A 192 18.53 6.65 -10.99
C CYS A 192 19.65 7.68 -11.21
N SER A 193 20.78 7.50 -10.57
CA SER A 193 21.95 8.37 -10.70
C SER A 193 22.49 8.38 -12.14
N ALA A 194 22.68 7.19 -12.73
CA ALA A 194 23.20 7.05 -14.10
C ALA A 194 22.30 7.70 -15.16
N ASN A 195 20.99 7.81 -14.91
CA ASN A 195 20.00 8.36 -15.83
C ASN A 195 19.40 9.70 -15.34
N ASN A 196 19.91 10.25 -14.25
CA ASN A 196 19.42 11.50 -13.65
C ASN A 196 17.93 11.51 -13.27
N LEU A 197 17.37 10.36 -12.85
CA LEU A 197 15.97 10.22 -12.48
C LEU A 197 15.70 10.71 -11.06
N TYR A 198 14.53 11.30 -10.84
CA TYR A 198 13.98 11.42 -9.49
C TYR A 198 13.41 10.08 -9.03
N LEU A 199 13.78 9.63 -7.83
CA LEU A 199 13.17 8.48 -7.18
C LEU A 199 12.02 8.95 -6.28
N ILE A 200 10.79 8.57 -6.64
CA ILE A 200 9.59 8.82 -5.85
C ILE A 200 9.21 7.50 -5.19
N ALA A 201 9.37 7.39 -3.86
CA ALA A 201 9.03 6.19 -3.12
C ALA A 201 7.67 6.36 -2.42
N ASP A 202 6.71 5.50 -2.76
CA ASP A 202 5.47 5.33 -1.99
C ASP A 202 5.74 4.30 -0.89
N GLU A 203 5.88 4.78 0.35
CA GLU A 203 6.19 3.97 1.52
C GLU A 203 4.99 3.77 2.47
N ILE A 204 3.76 3.91 1.99
CA ILE A 204 2.57 3.82 2.83
C ILE A 204 2.40 2.47 3.54
N HIS A 205 3.05 1.42 3.07
CA HIS A 205 3.02 0.08 3.64
C HIS A 205 4.23 -0.25 4.54
N ALA A 206 5.14 0.69 4.76
CA ALA A 206 6.43 0.45 5.43
C ALA A 206 6.31 -0.08 6.86
N ASP A 207 5.24 0.26 7.56
CA ASP A 207 5.02 -0.07 8.96
C ASP A 207 4.55 -1.52 9.19
N ILE A 208 4.01 -2.18 8.16
CA ILE A 208 3.44 -3.53 8.26
C ILE A 208 4.51 -4.53 7.83
N GLN A 209 5.37 -4.91 8.78
CA GLN A 209 6.54 -5.76 8.54
C GLN A 209 6.25 -7.18 9.05
N LEU A 210 6.39 -8.17 8.17
CA LEU A 210 6.06 -9.57 8.43
C LEU A 210 7.29 -10.45 8.66
N THR A 211 8.47 -9.85 8.70
CA THR A 211 9.75 -10.54 8.95
C THR A 211 10.55 -9.80 10.01
N GLU A 212 11.60 -10.43 10.51
CA GLU A 212 12.54 -9.78 11.45
C GLU A 212 13.41 -8.71 10.77
N ARG A 213 13.53 -8.77 9.44
CA ARG A 213 14.26 -7.76 8.67
C ARG A 213 13.48 -6.45 8.68
N ARG A 214 14.14 -5.38 9.13
CA ARG A 214 13.53 -4.05 9.12
C ARG A 214 13.41 -3.51 7.70
N ASN A 215 12.33 -2.80 7.44
CA ASN A 215 12.19 -2.04 6.19
C ASN A 215 13.28 -0.96 6.12
N ARG A 216 13.84 -0.78 4.93
CA ARG A 216 14.75 0.34 4.63
C ARG A 216 13.99 1.38 3.85
N SER A 217 13.92 2.58 4.39
CA SER A 217 13.33 3.71 3.66
C SER A 217 14.26 4.18 2.55
N ALA A 218 13.69 4.54 1.41
CA ALA A 218 14.43 5.15 0.31
C ALA A 218 15.12 6.47 0.70
N ILE A 219 14.66 7.14 1.77
CA ILE A 219 15.31 8.34 2.28
C ILE A 219 16.75 8.08 2.74
N SER A 220 17.08 6.84 3.12
CA SER A 220 18.44 6.44 3.52
C SER A 220 19.43 6.40 2.34
N LEU A 221 18.95 6.57 1.11
CA LEU A 221 19.78 6.58 -0.10
C LEU A 221 20.44 7.95 -0.38
N GLY A 222 20.15 8.97 0.45
CA GLY A 222 20.62 10.35 0.23
C GLY A 222 22.13 10.52 0.02
N ASP A 223 22.94 9.68 0.65
CA ASP A 223 24.41 9.66 0.42
C ASP A 223 24.80 9.08 -0.95
N ARG A 224 23.94 8.26 -1.54
CA ARG A 224 24.15 7.61 -2.84
C ARG A 224 23.48 8.37 -3.98
N TRP A 225 22.29 8.90 -3.74
CA TRP A 225 21.50 9.65 -4.69
C TRP A 225 20.57 10.65 -3.97
N ASP A 226 20.72 11.93 -4.25
CA ASP A 226 20.05 13.03 -3.56
C ASP A 226 18.66 13.38 -4.13
N LYS A 227 18.33 12.93 -5.35
CA LYS A 227 17.02 13.14 -5.97
C LYS A 227 15.99 12.08 -5.52
N VAL A 228 15.74 12.04 -4.22
CA VAL A 228 14.78 11.13 -3.58
C VAL A 228 13.66 11.92 -2.93
N ALA A 229 12.43 11.48 -3.09
CA ALA A 229 11.27 11.94 -2.34
C ALA A 229 10.46 10.74 -1.85
N VAL A 230 10.04 10.77 -0.59
CA VAL A 230 9.24 9.70 0.03
C VAL A 230 7.86 10.23 0.35
N ALA A 231 6.80 9.53 -0.08
CA ALA A 231 5.42 9.80 0.29
C ALA A 231 4.91 8.70 1.24
N SER A 232 4.36 9.06 2.39
CA SER A 232 3.87 8.09 3.37
C SER A 232 2.76 8.65 4.26
N SER A 233 2.19 7.81 5.11
CA SER A 233 1.13 8.15 6.05
C SER A 233 1.01 7.10 7.16
N ALA A 234 0.68 7.53 8.36
CA ALA A 234 0.31 6.66 9.48
C ALA A 234 -1.02 5.89 9.25
N SER A 235 -1.74 6.20 8.17
CA SER A 235 -3.12 5.74 7.98
C SER A 235 -3.26 4.24 7.78
N LYS A 236 -2.31 3.56 7.14
CA LYS A 236 -2.40 2.12 6.88
C LYS A 236 -2.15 1.28 8.14
N ILE A 237 -1.17 1.67 8.94
CA ILE A 237 -0.84 0.94 10.16
C ILE A 237 -1.90 1.14 11.24
N PHE A 238 -2.47 2.34 11.37
CA PHE A 238 -3.44 2.66 12.43
C PHE A 238 -4.90 2.69 11.97
N ASN A 239 -5.18 2.30 10.72
CA ASN A 239 -6.51 2.29 10.12
C ASN A 239 -7.24 3.64 10.20
N THR A 240 -6.56 4.72 9.82
CA THR A 240 -7.06 6.10 9.89
C THR A 240 -7.17 6.83 8.55
N PRO A 241 -7.39 6.17 7.38
CA PRO A 241 -7.39 6.87 6.09
C PRO A 241 -8.49 7.94 5.99
N ALA A 242 -9.62 7.74 6.66
CA ALA A 242 -10.72 8.70 6.67
C ALA A 242 -10.45 9.97 7.49
N LEU A 243 -9.41 10.00 8.33
CA LEU A 243 -9.04 11.17 9.11
C LEU A 243 -8.12 12.13 8.34
N GLY A 244 -7.52 11.67 7.23
CA GLY A 244 -6.46 12.38 6.53
C GLY A 244 -5.12 12.26 7.27
N GLY A 245 -4.15 13.11 6.93
CA GLY A 245 -2.83 13.05 7.57
C GLY A 245 -1.85 12.16 6.79
N SER A 246 -1.27 12.74 5.77
CA SER A 246 -0.18 12.18 4.97
C SER A 246 0.95 13.20 4.96
N TYR A 247 2.13 12.78 4.54
CA TYR A 247 3.28 13.64 4.42
C TYR A 247 4.19 13.20 3.29
N VAL A 248 5.04 14.12 2.87
CA VAL A 248 6.18 13.83 1.99
C VAL A 248 7.47 14.24 2.70
N ILE A 249 8.54 13.51 2.45
CA ILE A 249 9.89 13.81 2.89
C ILE A 249 10.70 14.15 1.63
N ILE A 250 11.12 15.40 1.49
CA ILE A 250 11.81 15.90 0.31
C ILE A 250 13.09 16.63 0.78
N PRO A 251 14.27 15.98 0.74
CA PRO A 251 15.55 16.62 1.08
C PRO A 251 15.89 17.78 0.16
N ASP A 252 15.68 17.63 -1.15
CA ASP A 252 15.91 18.67 -2.15
C ASP A 252 15.07 19.93 -1.85
N ALA A 253 15.73 21.02 -1.53
CA ALA A 253 15.08 22.27 -1.14
C ALA A 253 14.32 22.92 -2.30
N GLN A 254 14.79 22.75 -3.55
CA GLN A 254 14.10 23.30 -4.72
C GLN A 254 12.79 22.54 -4.96
N LEU A 255 12.84 21.21 -5.07
CA LEU A 255 11.66 20.36 -5.25
C LEU A 255 10.65 20.57 -4.10
N ARG A 256 11.14 20.68 -2.87
CA ARG A 256 10.28 20.93 -1.70
C ARG A 256 9.57 22.29 -1.78
N ASN A 257 10.25 23.35 -2.23
CA ASN A 257 9.64 24.66 -2.41
C ASN A 257 8.61 24.66 -3.55
N GLU A 258 8.88 23.96 -4.65
CA GLU A 258 7.94 23.80 -5.76
C GLU A 258 6.69 23.01 -5.31
N PHE A 259 6.86 21.94 -4.54
CA PHE A 259 5.76 21.18 -3.93
C PHE A 259 4.90 22.09 -3.01
N LEU A 260 5.55 22.89 -2.16
CA LEU A 260 4.86 23.85 -1.31
C LEU A 260 4.14 24.94 -2.10
N GLN A 261 4.72 25.39 -3.20
CA GLN A 261 4.08 26.39 -4.09
C GLN A 261 2.75 25.85 -4.64
N ILE A 262 2.74 24.60 -5.10
CA ILE A 262 1.50 23.98 -5.61
C ILE A 262 0.50 23.80 -4.47
N THR A 263 0.87 23.17 -3.37
CA THR A 263 -0.05 22.84 -2.28
C THR A 263 -0.62 24.07 -1.57
N ARG A 264 0.12 25.18 -1.50
CA ARG A 264 -0.28 26.41 -0.81
C ARG A 264 -0.99 27.41 -1.71
N HIS A 265 -0.52 27.57 -2.96
CA HIS A 265 -0.89 28.72 -3.78
C HIS A 265 -1.66 28.33 -5.06
N THR A 266 -1.64 27.07 -5.46
CA THR A 266 -2.41 26.57 -6.61
C THR A 266 -3.61 25.74 -6.15
N ASP A 267 -3.37 24.73 -5.34
CA ASP A 267 -4.40 23.76 -4.95
C ASP A 267 -5.07 24.14 -3.60
N TYR A 268 -4.42 24.98 -2.77
CA TYR A 268 -4.91 25.39 -1.45
C TYR A 268 -5.21 24.23 -0.49
N LEU A 269 -4.43 23.14 -0.58
CA LEU A 269 -4.57 21.91 0.21
C LEU A 269 -3.48 21.75 1.29
N ASN A 270 -2.93 22.85 1.75
CA ASN A 270 -1.84 22.86 2.75
C ASN A 270 -2.34 22.94 4.21
N SER A 271 -3.65 23.07 4.42
CA SER A 271 -4.24 23.05 5.77
C SER A 271 -4.62 21.64 6.17
N PRO A 272 -4.01 21.08 7.23
CA PRO A 272 -4.30 19.71 7.67
C PRO A 272 -5.69 19.62 8.34
N THR A 273 -6.24 18.42 8.32
CA THR A 273 -7.35 18.08 9.20
C THR A 273 -6.81 17.92 10.63
N LEU A 274 -7.45 18.53 11.61
CA LEU A 274 -7.01 18.45 13.00
C LEU A 274 -7.03 16.99 13.54
N PRO A 275 -8.06 16.16 13.27
CA PRO A 275 -8.04 14.76 13.64
C PRO A 275 -6.89 13.97 13.03
N GLY A 276 -6.54 14.23 11.75
CA GLY A 276 -5.44 13.56 11.05
C GLY A 276 -4.06 13.91 11.63
N LEU A 277 -3.86 15.17 12.03
CA LEU A 277 -2.64 15.60 12.73
C LEU A 277 -2.47 14.82 14.04
N TYR A 278 -3.50 14.82 14.90
CA TYR A 278 -3.43 14.11 16.16
C TYR A 278 -3.28 12.61 15.99
N ALA A 279 -3.97 12.01 15.01
CA ALA A 279 -3.82 10.58 14.71
C ALA A 279 -2.38 10.23 14.33
N THR A 280 -1.71 11.07 13.53
CA THR A 280 -0.31 10.86 13.16
C THR A 280 0.64 11.06 14.34
N MET A 281 0.51 12.17 15.07
CA MET A 281 1.39 12.49 16.20
C MET A 281 1.28 11.43 17.32
N VAL A 282 0.06 11.08 17.72
CA VAL A 282 -0.17 10.10 18.78
C VAL A 282 0.16 8.69 18.31
N GLY A 283 -0.21 8.33 17.08
CA GLY A 283 0.13 7.03 16.50
C GLY A 283 1.64 6.78 16.48
N TYR A 284 2.39 7.72 15.95
CA TYR A 284 3.85 7.62 15.87
C TYR A 284 4.56 7.85 17.22
N GLY A 285 3.93 8.57 18.15
CA GLY A 285 4.51 8.83 19.47
C GLY A 285 4.26 7.75 20.51
N GLU A 286 3.11 7.03 20.43
CA GLU A 286 2.62 6.22 21.55
C GLU A 286 2.17 4.80 21.15
N CYS A 287 2.13 4.42 19.85
CA CYS A 287 1.48 3.19 19.40
C CYS A 287 2.43 2.21 18.68
N ASP A 288 3.72 2.19 19.01
CA ASP A 288 4.69 1.20 18.47
C ASP A 288 4.21 -0.24 18.73
N ASP A 289 3.68 -0.50 19.92
CA ASP A 289 3.19 -1.82 20.32
C ASP A 289 1.97 -2.29 19.52
N TYR A 290 1.14 -1.36 19.01
CA TYR A 290 0.05 -1.70 18.09
C TYR A 290 0.59 -2.18 16.75
N ALA A 291 1.58 -1.49 16.19
CA ALA A 291 2.19 -1.84 14.91
C ALA A 291 2.82 -3.25 14.96
N ASP A 292 3.51 -3.56 16.06
CA ASP A 292 4.15 -4.87 16.24
C ASP A 292 3.10 -5.98 16.41
N GLN A 293 2.05 -5.75 17.22
CA GLN A 293 0.99 -6.74 17.42
C GLN A 293 0.15 -6.95 16.16
N LEU A 294 -0.15 -5.89 15.39
CA LEU A 294 -0.84 -6.01 14.10
C LEU A 294 -0.02 -6.85 13.12
N SER A 295 1.29 -6.57 12.97
CA SER A 295 2.18 -7.34 12.11
C SER A 295 2.20 -8.83 12.48
N ALA A 296 2.31 -9.15 13.77
CA ALA A 296 2.26 -10.52 14.26
C ALA A 296 0.89 -11.19 13.99
N TYR A 297 -0.20 -10.44 14.12
CA TYR A 297 -1.54 -10.97 13.83
C TYR A 297 -1.71 -11.29 12.33
N ILE A 298 -1.22 -10.41 11.45
CA ILE A 298 -1.24 -10.64 10.00
C ILE A 298 -0.39 -11.85 9.60
N GLN A 299 0.78 -12.07 10.24
CA GLN A 299 1.55 -13.30 10.06
C GLN A 299 0.71 -14.54 10.39
N GLY A 300 -0.06 -14.51 11.47
CA GLY A 300 -0.98 -15.59 11.84
C GLY A 300 -2.07 -15.84 10.79
N ASN A 301 -2.63 -14.77 10.21
CA ASN A 301 -3.60 -14.89 9.11
C ASN A 301 -2.96 -15.50 7.85
N ARG A 302 -1.72 -15.11 7.51
CA ARG A 302 -0.97 -15.71 6.40
C ARG A 302 -0.71 -17.21 6.63
N ALA A 303 -0.28 -17.60 7.83
CA ALA A 303 -0.05 -19.00 8.17
C ALA A 303 -1.33 -19.84 8.03
N LEU A 304 -2.46 -19.31 8.48
CA LEU A 304 -3.78 -19.94 8.33
C LEU A 304 -4.13 -20.14 6.85
N ILE A 305 -3.95 -19.11 6.00
CA ILE A 305 -4.22 -19.20 4.56
C ILE A 305 -3.31 -20.25 3.92
N ALA A 306 -2.01 -20.22 4.21
CA ALA A 306 -1.05 -21.17 3.64
C ALA A 306 -1.40 -22.62 4.00
N GLN A 307 -1.78 -22.87 5.26
CA GLN A 307 -2.22 -24.20 5.67
C GLN A 307 -3.51 -24.62 4.99
N TRP A 308 -4.52 -23.74 4.95
CA TRP A 308 -5.78 -24.04 4.31
C TRP A 308 -5.61 -24.36 2.82
N LEU A 309 -4.81 -23.56 2.08
CA LEU A 309 -4.50 -23.81 0.66
C LEU A 309 -3.82 -25.17 0.47
N LYS A 310 -2.84 -25.50 1.29
CA LYS A 310 -2.15 -26.80 1.23
C LYS A 310 -3.09 -27.99 1.41
N GLU A 311 -4.10 -27.85 2.27
CA GLU A 311 -5.04 -28.92 2.61
C GLU A 311 -6.21 -29.03 1.64
N ASN A 312 -6.69 -27.91 1.09
CA ASN A 312 -7.93 -27.84 0.32
C ASN A 312 -7.73 -27.48 -1.16
N GLU A 313 -6.74 -26.61 -1.47
CA GLU A 313 -6.54 -26.06 -2.81
C GLU A 313 -5.03 -26.03 -3.18
N PRO A 314 -4.36 -27.17 -3.26
CA PRO A 314 -2.91 -27.23 -3.44
C PRO A 314 -2.40 -26.67 -4.77
N LYS A 315 -3.28 -26.41 -5.73
CA LYS A 315 -2.97 -25.72 -6.98
C LYS A 315 -2.84 -24.20 -6.83
N ILE A 316 -3.30 -23.63 -5.72
CA ILE A 316 -3.16 -22.19 -5.43
C ILE A 316 -1.90 -22.01 -4.59
N GLN A 317 -1.01 -21.13 -5.03
CA GLN A 317 0.19 -20.77 -4.29
C GLN A 317 0.05 -19.35 -3.74
N MET A 318 0.18 -19.17 -2.42
CA MET A 318 0.32 -17.85 -1.86
C MET A 318 1.77 -17.40 -1.97
N VAL A 319 2.00 -16.29 -2.67
CA VAL A 319 3.33 -15.68 -2.78
C VAL A 319 3.82 -15.24 -1.40
N ASP A 320 5.06 -15.54 -1.07
CA ASP A 320 5.65 -15.08 0.17
C ASP A 320 5.76 -13.56 0.17
N ALA A 321 5.32 -12.95 1.27
CA ALA A 321 5.38 -11.52 1.48
C ALA A 321 6.16 -11.20 2.74
N GLU A 322 6.96 -10.14 2.66
CA GLU A 322 7.78 -9.64 3.77
C GLU A 322 7.10 -8.46 4.47
N ALA A 323 6.06 -7.90 3.83
CA ALA A 323 5.30 -6.75 4.34
C ALA A 323 3.85 -6.78 3.83
N THR A 324 3.07 -5.82 4.27
CA THR A 324 1.66 -5.58 3.94
C THR A 324 0.68 -6.57 4.59
N TYR A 325 -0.60 -6.23 4.58
CA TYR A 325 -1.70 -7.13 4.94
C TYR A 325 -2.45 -7.62 3.68
N LEU A 326 -1.71 -7.84 2.59
CA LEU A 326 -2.25 -8.30 1.31
C LEU A 326 -1.70 -9.70 1.02
N ALA A 327 -2.58 -10.64 0.72
CA ALA A 327 -2.20 -11.94 0.21
C ALA A 327 -2.31 -11.93 -1.32
N TRP A 328 -1.21 -12.25 -2.00
CA TRP A 328 -1.12 -12.38 -3.44
C TRP A 328 -1.12 -13.86 -3.79
N LEU A 329 -2.19 -14.33 -4.44
CA LEU A 329 -2.46 -15.75 -4.69
C LEU A 329 -2.25 -16.04 -6.17
N ASP A 330 -1.33 -16.94 -6.48
CA ASP A 330 -1.12 -17.49 -7.82
C ASP A 330 -2.15 -18.58 -8.08
N VAL A 331 -3.02 -18.35 -9.04
CA VAL A 331 -4.13 -19.25 -9.40
C VAL A 331 -4.01 -19.81 -10.83
N ARG A 332 -2.84 -19.65 -11.44
CA ARG A 332 -2.59 -20.06 -12.85
C ARG A 332 -2.81 -21.56 -13.05
N ASP A 333 -2.43 -22.38 -12.08
CA ASP A 333 -2.55 -23.84 -12.15
C ASP A 333 -4.01 -24.36 -12.04
N LEU A 334 -4.97 -23.46 -11.73
CA LEU A 334 -6.40 -23.81 -11.80
C LEU A 334 -6.90 -23.94 -13.23
N GLY A 335 -6.27 -23.26 -14.20
CA GLY A 335 -6.65 -23.32 -15.61
C GLY A 335 -7.93 -22.57 -15.98
N TYR A 336 -8.47 -21.74 -15.09
CA TYR A 336 -9.65 -20.92 -15.37
C TYR A 336 -9.26 -19.53 -15.84
N SER A 337 -10.09 -18.94 -16.72
CA SER A 337 -9.93 -17.51 -17.03
C SER A 337 -10.33 -16.66 -15.81
N SER A 338 -9.76 -15.47 -15.72
CA SER A 338 -10.09 -14.52 -14.63
C SER A 338 -11.58 -14.20 -14.57
N ALA A 339 -12.24 -14.10 -15.72
CA ALA A 339 -13.67 -13.81 -15.78
C ALA A 339 -14.50 -14.95 -15.17
N VAL A 340 -14.19 -16.22 -15.52
CA VAL A 340 -14.86 -17.41 -14.97
C VAL A 340 -14.62 -17.51 -13.47
N LEU A 341 -13.38 -17.29 -13.02
CA LEU A 341 -13.03 -17.35 -11.61
C LEU A 341 -13.73 -16.24 -10.80
N GLN A 342 -13.73 -15.00 -11.30
CA GLN A 342 -14.42 -13.89 -10.65
C GLN A 342 -15.92 -14.10 -10.58
N ASP A 343 -16.56 -14.61 -11.65
CA ASP A 343 -17.99 -14.92 -11.65
C ASP A 343 -18.33 -15.93 -10.55
N ALA A 344 -17.57 -17.01 -10.46
CA ALA A 344 -17.78 -18.03 -9.43
C ALA A 344 -17.53 -17.50 -8.01
N LEU A 345 -16.47 -16.73 -7.79
CA LEU A 345 -16.18 -16.13 -6.48
C LEU A 345 -17.34 -15.23 -6.02
N VAL A 346 -17.85 -14.40 -6.92
CA VAL A 346 -18.90 -13.41 -6.61
C VAL A 346 -20.27 -14.07 -6.47
N HIS A 347 -20.69 -14.87 -7.46
CA HIS A 347 -22.07 -15.35 -7.53
C HIS A 347 -22.30 -16.69 -6.82
N ILE A 348 -21.28 -17.54 -6.72
CA ILE A 348 -21.38 -18.86 -6.06
C ILE A 348 -20.79 -18.80 -4.65
N GLY A 349 -19.58 -18.25 -4.53
CA GLY A 349 -18.89 -18.07 -3.24
C GLY A 349 -19.49 -16.96 -2.39
N GLY A 350 -19.95 -15.87 -3.00
CA GLY A 350 -20.38 -14.67 -2.30
C GLY A 350 -19.22 -13.96 -1.62
N VAL A 351 -18.05 -13.91 -2.29
CA VAL A 351 -16.81 -13.31 -1.77
C VAL A 351 -16.19 -12.39 -2.81
N GLY A 352 -15.78 -11.19 -2.37
CA GLY A 352 -15.16 -10.16 -3.22
C GLY A 352 -13.65 -10.13 -3.05
N ILE A 353 -12.91 -10.91 -3.84
CA ILE A 353 -11.44 -10.92 -3.92
C ILE A 353 -11.04 -10.26 -5.25
N MET A 354 -10.01 -9.41 -5.23
CA MET A 354 -9.62 -8.67 -6.43
C MET A 354 -8.93 -9.56 -7.46
N ALA A 355 -9.34 -9.43 -8.73
CA ALA A 355 -8.60 -10.02 -9.85
C ALA A 355 -7.24 -9.35 -10.01
N GLY A 356 -6.22 -10.14 -10.32
CA GLY A 356 -4.85 -9.66 -10.40
C GLY A 356 -4.60 -8.69 -11.56
N GLU A 357 -5.38 -8.77 -12.65
CA GLU A 357 -5.30 -7.84 -13.78
C GLU A 357 -5.59 -6.38 -13.40
N THR A 358 -6.26 -6.15 -12.28
CA THR A 358 -6.43 -4.81 -11.70
C THR A 358 -5.07 -4.14 -11.44
N TYR A 359 -4.02 -4.94 -11.25
CA TYR A 359 -2.66 -4.50 -10.91
C TYR A 359 -1.70 -4.50 -12.11
N GLY A 360 -2.24 -4.55 -13.32
CA GLY A 360 -1.50 -4.59 -14.58
C GLY A 360 -1.47 -5.98 -15.23
N ALA A 361 -0.91 -6.05 -16.44
CA ALA A 361 -0.90 -7.29 -17.23
C ALA A 361 -0.18 -8.45 -16.53
N ASP A 362 0.88 -8.15 -15.77
CA ASP A 362 1.65 -9.17 -15.01
C ASP A 362 0.87 -9.71 -13.79
N GLY A 363 -0.30 -9.16 -13.49
CA GLY A 363 -1.24 -9.70 -12.51
C GLY A 363 -2.18 -10.78 -13.06
N LEU A 364 -2.15 -11.07 -14.37
CA LEU A 364 -2.99 -12.11 -14.97
C LEU A 364 -2.73 -13.47 -14.32
N GLY A 365 -3.80 -14.14 -13.91
CA GLY A 365 -3.71 -15.42 -13.22
C GLY A 365 -3.38 -15.31 -11.73
N TYR A 366 -3.57 -14.15 -11.14
CA TYR A 366 -3.44 -13.91 -9.70
C TYR A 366 -4.72 -13.35 -9.09
N LEU A 367 -4.81 -13.47 -7.76
CA LEU A 367 -5.84 -12.81 -6.94
C LEU A 367 -5.17 -12.03 -5.81
N ARG A 368 -5.72 -10.85 -5.45
CA ARG A 368 -5.27 -10.11 -4.27
C ARG A 368 -6.36 -10.09 -3.19
N MET A 369 -6.06 -10.68 -2.04
CA MET A 369 -6.94 -10.73 -0.87
C MET A 369 -6.40 -9.83 0.25
N CYS A 370 -7.19 -8.87 0.71
CA CYS A 370 -6.87 -8.07 1.89
C CYS A 370 -7.14 -8.89 3.16
N ILE A 371 -6.11 -9.21 3.93
CA ILE A 371 -6.18 -10.04 5.14
C ILE A 371 -6.03 -9.24 6.44
N GLY A 372 -6.16 -7.92 6.36
CA GLY A 372 -6.22 -6.99 7.50
C GLY A 372 -7.56 -7.06 8.23
N CYS A 373 -7.98 -8.26 8.64
CA CYS A 373 -9.28 -8.49 9.27
C CYS A 373 -9.20 -9.65 10.29
N PRO A 374 -10.24 -9.80 11.15
CA PRO A 374 -10.31 -10.90 12.09
C PRO A 374 -10.13 -12.27 11.44
N ARG A 375 -9.45 -13.18 12.13
CA ARG A 375 -9.13 -14.53 11.65
C ARG A 375 -10.37 -15.30 11.20
N SER A 376 -11.46 -15.19 11.94
CA SER A 376 -12.76 -15.80 11.59
C SER A 376 -13.32 -15.30 10.26
N LYS A 377 -13.05 -14.04 9.88
CA LYS A 377 -13.42 -13.53 8.54
C LYS A 377 -12.56 -14.12 7.45
N VAL A 378 -11.26 -14.32 7.70
CA VAL A 378 -10.35 -15.02 6.75
C VAL A 378 -10.84 -16.45 6.53
N GLU A 379 -11.14 -17.19 7.60
CA GLU A 379 -11.68 -18.56 7.54
C GLU A 379 -12.96 -18.64 6.71
N GLU A 380 -13.91 -17.72 6.95
CA GLU A 380 -15.15 -17.67 6.16
C GLU A 380 -14.87 -17.31 4.69
N GLY A 381 -13.93 -16.41 4.43
CA GLY A 381 -13.50 -16.07 3.06
C GLY A 381 -12.93 -17.25 2.29
N LEU A 382 -12.05 -18.02 2.94
CA LEU A 382 -11.47 -19.25 2.37
C LEU A 382 -12.52 -20.31 2.10
N LYS A 383 -13.45 -20.52 3.04
CA LYS A 383 -14.59 -21.44 2.84
C LYS A 383 -15.44 -21.04 1.64
N ARG A 384 -15.73 -19.75 1.45
CA ARG A 384 -16.49 -19.25 0.30
C ARG A 384 -15.70 -19.38 -0.99
N MET A 385 -14.41 -19.16 -0.97
CA MET A 385 -13.53 -19.41 -2.11
C MET A 385 -13.54 -20.88 -2.51
N GLY A 386 -13.37 -21.81 -1.56
CA GLY A 386 -13.44 -23.25 -1.81
C GLY A 386 -14.79 -23.69 -2.41
N LYS A 387 -15.90 -23.11 -1.92
CA LYS A 387 -17.24 -23.37 -2.53
C LYS A 387 -17.30 -22.96 -4.00
N ALA A 388 -16.72 -21.80 -4.35
CA ALA A 388 -16.69 -21.34 -5.74
C ALA A 388 -15.83 -22.24 -6.63
N LEU A 389 -14.66 -22.66 -6.13
CA LEU A 389 -13.74 -23.53 -6.86
C LEU A 389 -14.33 -24.94 -7.07
N HIS A 390 -14.92 -25.53 -6.04
CA HIS A 390 -15.60 -26.81 -6.14
C HIS A 390 -16.73 -26.80 -7.17
N TYR A 391 -17.53 -25.70 -7.20
CA TYR A 391 -18.57 -25.53 -8.23
C TYR A 391 -17.98 -25.52 -9.64
N LEU A 392 -16.84 -24.85 -9.86
CA LEU A 392 -16.16 -24.81 -11.15
C LEU A 392 -15.65 -26.19 -11.57
N GLU A 393 -15.11 -26.99 -10.65
CA GLU A 393 -14.63 -28.34 -10.91
C GLU A 393 -15.79 -29.29 -11.30
N GLU A 394 -16.90 -29.26 -10.54
CA GLU A 394 -18.07 -30.11 -10.81
C GLU A 394 -18.74 -29.80 -12.16
N ASN A 395 -18.70 -28.56 -12.62
CA ASN A 395 -19.35 -28.12 -13.85
C ASN A 395 -18.43 -28.09 -15.07
N ASN A 396 -17.19 -28.64 -14.97
CA ASN A 396 -16.20 -28.73 -16.05
C ASN A 396 -15.94 -27.40 -16.79
N HIS A 397 -15.94 -26.28 -16.09
CA HIS A 397 -15.65 -24.96 -16.65
C HIS A 397 -14.13 -24.76 -16.91
N VAL A 398 -13.43 -25.82 -17.35
CA VAL A 398 -12.04 -25.70 -17.80
C VAL A 398 -12.03 -24.94 -19.12
N CYS A 399 -11.22 -23.87 -19.21
CA CYS A 399 -11.07 -23.11 -20.45
C CYS A 399 -10.68 -24.02 -21.63
N GLN A 400 -11.51 -23.99 -22.66
CA GLN A 400 -11.08 -24.36 -24.02
C GLN A 400 -10.22 -23.25 -24.61
#